data_6f38f6775048dd6313bb3fbd6414f417
#
_entry.id   6f38f6775048dd6313bb3fbd6414f417
#
_cell.length_a   1.000
_cell.length_b   1.000
_cell.length_c   1.000
_cell.angle_alpha   90.00
_cell.angle_beta   90.00
_cell.angle_gamma   90.00
#
_symmetry.space_group_name_H-M   'P 1'
#
loop_
_entity.id
_entity.type
_entity.pdbx_description
1 polymer ?
#
loop_
_entity_poly.entity_id
_entity_poly.type
_entity_poly.pdbx_seq_one_letter_code
_entity_poly.pdbx_strand_id
1 'polypeptide(L)'
;MNTVSHKYRQSALLLLTAAIWGSAFVAQQTGMDYVGPFTFNAARNLLGGLTLLPLIVFFSSCKKRTLPPDASSENGTQPKTLWAGGILCGIALFVASTLQQIGIHTTVGKAGFITALYIVLVPVCGLFLRKRVQPKVWLAVLIAVAGLYLLCMTDGSFSLQKGDLLVLACALGFTIHILVIDHFSPLVDGIKMSCIQFFTCSILSAVCMALFETVNVSNLLHAWIPILYAGILSSGVGYTLQIIGQKGLNPTMASLLMSLESVFPVLAGWIFLHQALSGRELSGCILMFAAIVLVQLPGFSKTNAVS
;
A
#
# COMPACT_ATOMS: atom_id res chain seq x y z
N MET A 1 16.29 -19.11 11.03
CA MET A 1 16.43 -18.17 9.87
C MET A 1 16.94 -16.85 10.42
N ASN A 2 18.09 -16.35 9.95
CA ASN A 2 18.71 -15.13 10.50
C ASN A 2 17.75 -13.95 10.40
N THR A 3 17.57 -13.20 11.48
CA THR A 3 16.70 -12.00 11.58
C THR A 3 17.01 -10.96 10.49
N VAL A 4 18.26 -10.88 10.05
CA VAL A 4 18.76 -10.00 8.99
C VAL A 4 18.19 -10.43 7.62
N SER A 5 18.24 -11.72 7.29
CA SER A 5 17.71 -12.26 6.02
C SER A 5 16.18 -12.06 5.93
N HIS A 6 15.46 -12.20 7.05
CA HIS A 6 14.03 -11.94 7.10
C HIS A 6 13.70 -10.47 6.78
N LYS A 7 14.41 -9.52 7.37
CA LYS A 7 14.22 -8.08 7.15
C LYS A 7 14.44 -7.68 5.69
N TYR A 8 15.49 -8.18 5.05
CA TYR A 8 15.76 -7.89 3.63
C TYR A 8 14.68 -8.46 2.71
N ARG A 9 14.22 -9.68 2.97
CA ARG A 9 13.13 -10.29 2.20
C ARG A 9 11.84 -9.46 2.31
N GLN A 10 11.47 -9.03 3.50
CA GLN A 10 10.29 -8.20 3.74
C GLN A 10 10.40 -6.84 3.03
N SER A 11 11.58 -6.19 3.13
CA SER A 11 11.85 -4.94 2.42
C SER A 11 11.72 -5.11 0.89
N ALA A 12 12.24 -6.20 0.32
CA ALA A 12 12.13 -6.48 -1.12
C ALA A 12 10.68 -6.66 -1.56
N LEU A 13 9.82 -7.31 -0.75
CA LEU A 13 8.40 -7.45 -1.04
C LEU A 13 7.70 -6.08 -1.07
N LEU A 14 8.03 -5.19 -0.13
CA LEU A 14 7.46 -3.84 -0.08
C LEU A 14 7.96 -2.95 -1.22
N LEU A 15 9.20 -3.11 -1.66
CA LEU A 15 9.73 -2.42 -2.85
C LEU A 15 9.00 -2.86 -4.12
N LEU A 16 8.73 -4.17 -4.24
CA LEU A 16 7.94 -4.68 -5.35
C LEU A 16 6.50 -4.16 -5.31
N THR A 17 5.91 -4.08 -4.11
CA THR A 17 4.60 -3.44 -3.90
C THR A 17 4.62 -1.99 -4.39
N ALA A 18 5.62 -1.20 -4.00
CA ALA A 18 5.76 0.19 -4.41
C ALA A 18 5.90 0.34 -5.94
N ALA A 19 6.65 -0.55 -6.60
CA ALA A 19 6.78 -0.56 -8.06
C ALA A 19 5.43 -0.85 -8.76
N ILE A 20 4.66 -1.82 -8.26
CA ILE A 20 3.33 -2.15 -8.77
C ILE A 20 2.37 -0.97 -8.58
N TRP A 21 2.38 -0.34 -7.40
CA TRP A 21 1.47 0.77 -7.11
C TRP A 21 1.83 2.05 -7.86
N GLY A 22 3.11 2.30 -8.08
CA GLY A 22 3.54 3.44 -8.89
C GLY A 22 2.92 3.42 -10.28
N SER A 23 2.90 2.27 -10.94
CA SER A 23 2.23 2.11 -12.25
C SER A 23 0.69 2.05 -12.16
N ALA A 24 0.14 1.66 -11.00
CA ALA A 24 -1.31 1.57 -10.80
C ALA A 24 -2.02 2.92 -10.78
N PHE A 25 -1.34 4.02 -10.45
CA PHE A 25 -1.93 5.37 -10.51
C PHE A 25 -2.43 5.72 -11.92
N VAL A 26 -1.68 5.34 -12.95
CA VAL A 26 -2.10 5.54 -14.35
C VAL A 26 -3.37 4.74 -14.66
N ALA A 27 -3.40 3.47 -14.26
CA ALA A 27 -4.58 2.62 -14.45
C ALA A 27 -5.81 3.17 -13.70
N GLN A 28 -5.63 3.68 -12.49
CA GLN A 28 -6.71 4.30 -11.70
C GLN A 28 -7.25 5.55 -12.40
N GLN A 29 -6.38 6.43 -12.90
CA GLN A 29 -6.79 7.64 -13.60
C GLN A 29 -7.52 7.31 -14.89
N THR A 30 -6.95 6.44 -15.75
CA THR A 30 -7.58 6.00 -16.99
C THR A 30 -8.93 5.30 -16.75
N GLY A 31 -9.05 4.54 -15.67
CA GLY A 31 -10.30 3.88 -15.30
C GLY A 31 -11.43 4.88 -15.00
N MET A 32 -11.10 6.04 -14.42
CA MET A 32 -12.06 7.10 -14.09
C MET A 32 -12.61 7.82 -15.32
N ASP A 33 -11.99 7.68 -16.49
CA ASP A 33 -12.52 8.22 -17.74
C ASP A 33 -13.77 7.45 -18.22
N TYR A 34 -13.97 6.24 -17.73
CA TYR A 34 -15.03 5.33 -18.16
C TYR A 34 -16.08 5.05 -17.08
N VAL A 35 -15.66 4.88 -15.81
CA VAL A 35 -16.53 4.45 -14.71
C VAL A 35 -16.32 5.30 -13.46
N GLY A 36 -17.34 5.37 -12.60
CA GLY A 36 -17.26 6.10 -11.34
C GLY A 36 -16.34 5.42 -10.32
N PRO A 37 -15.94 6.15 -9.25
CA PRO A 37 -14.98 5.69 -8.25
C PRO A 37 -15.45 4.43 -7.49
N PHE A 38 -16.72 4.32 -7.19
CA PHE A 38 -17.24 3.15 -6.48
C PHE A 38 -17.30 1.92 -7.40
N THR A 39 -17.74 2.09 -8.67
CA THR A 39 -17.73 1.02 -9.67
C THR A 39 -16.31 0.50 -9.90
N PHE A 40 -15.34 1.38 -10.07
CA PHE A 40 -13.94 1.00 -10.24
C PHE A 40 -13.41 0.24 -9.03
N ASN A 41 -13.64 0.76 -7.82
CA ASN A 41 -13.21 0.12 -6.56
C ASN A 41 -13.90 -1.22 -6.32
N ALA A 42 -15.20 -1.35 -6.59
CA ALA A 42 -15.93 -2.60 -6.48
C ALA A 42 -15.34 -3.68 -7.40
N ALA A 43 -15.17 -3.34 -8.68
CA ALA A 43 -14.67 -4.27 -9.69
C ALA A 43 -13.22 -4.71 -9.42
N ARG A 44 -12.29 -3.77 -9.14
CA ARG A 44 -10.89 -4.11 -8.91
C ARG A 44 -10.69 -4.95 -7.64
N ASN A 45 -11.42 -4.66 -6.55
CA ASN A 45 -11.29 -5.43 -5.32
C ASN A 45 -11.97 -6.79 -5.42
N LEU A 46 -13.07 -6.91 -6.17
CA LEU A 46 -13.67 -8.21 -6.50
C LEU A 46 -12.66 -9.10 -7.23
N LEU A 47 -12.04 -8.58 -8.28
CA LEU A 47 -10.98 -9.29 -9.01
C LEU A 47 -9.78 -9.65 -8.13
N GLY A 48 -9.35 -8.72 -7.28
CA GLY A 48 -8.29 -8.98 -6.30
C GLY A 48 -8.61 -10.16 -5.38
N GLY A 49 -9.82 -10.20 -4.83
CA GLY A 49 -10.30 -11.30 -4.00
C GLY A 49 -10.37 -12.63 -4.76
N LEU A 50 -10.96 -12.61 -5.96
CA LEU A 50 -11.09 -13.80 -6.82
C LEU A 50 -9.72 -14.37 -7.22
N THR A 51 -8.73 -13.52 -7.51
CA THR A 51 -7.37 -13.94 -7.86
C THR A 51 -6.69 -14.71 -6.73
N LEU A 52 -7.03 -14.41 -5.48
CA LEU A 52 -6.43 -15.10 -4.32
C LEU A 52 -7.07 -16.44 -3.98
N LEU A 53 -8.32 -16.70 -4.41
CA LEU A 53 -9.01 -17.96 -4.09
C LEU A 53 -8.23 -19.20 -4.57
N PRO A 54 -7.78 -19.30 -5.84
CA PRO A 54 -7.01 -20.46 -6.29
C PRO A 54 -5.68 -20.60 -5.54
N LEU A 55 -5.03 -19.50 -5.17
CA LEU A 55 -3.80 -19.54 -4.37
C LEU A 55 -4.05 -20.09 -2.96
N ILE A 56 -5.14 -19.68 -2.31
CA ILE A 56 -5.54 -20.17 -0.99
C ILE A 56 -5.81 -21.69 -1.05
N VAL A 57 -6.54 -22.15 -2.06
CA VAL A 57 -6.82 -23.58 -2.26
C VAL A 57 -5.54 -24.36 -2.49
N PHE A 58 -4.66 -23.88 -3.37
CA PHE A 58 -3.38 -24.51 -3.69
C PHE A 58 -2.48 -24.65 -2.46
N PHE A 59 -2.23 -23.54 -1.73
CA PHE A 59 -1.38 -23.57 -0.53
C PHE A 59 -1.99 -24.39 0.61
N SER A 60 -3.31 -24.39 0.76
CA SER A 60 -4.00 -25.22 1.75
C SER A 60 -3.84 -26.71 1.45
N SER A 61 -3.91 -27.08 0.18
CA SER A 61 -3.73 -28.48 -0.29
C SER A 61 -2.28 -28.94 -0.14
N CYS A 62 -1.31 -28.09 -0.45
CA CYS A 62 0.11 -28.40 -0.24
C CYS A 62 0.44 -28.59 1.24
N LYS A 63 -0.10 -27.74 2.11
CA LYS A 63 0.11 -27.83 3.57
C LYS A 63 -0.45 -29.12 4.16
N LYS A 64 -1.61 -29.58 3.68
CA LYS A 64 -2.21 -30.87 4.11
C LYS A 64 -1.36 -32.09 3.69
N ARG A 65 -0.62 -32.01 2.58
CA ARG A 65 0.23 -33.12 2.10
C ARG A 65 1.56 -33.24 2.83
N THR A 66 2.06 -32.16 3.43
CA THR A 66 3.41 -32.10 4.03
C THR A 66 3.42 -32.22 5.57
N LEU A 67 2.28 -32.12 6.24
CA LEU A 67 2.20 -32.23 7.70
C LEU A 67 1.62 -33.59 8.11
N PRO A 68 2.17 -34.25 9.18
CA PRO A 68 1.57 -35.43 9.78
C PRO A 68 0.15 -35.14 10.27
N PRO A 69 -0.75 -36.15 10.31
CA PRO A 69 -2.16 -35.95 10.71
C PRO A 69 -2.36 -35.32 12.09
N ASP A 70 -1.43 -35.55 13.02
CA ASP A 70 -1.50 -35.08 14.41
C ASP A 70 -0.95 -33.65 14.61
N ALA A 71 -0.22 -33.07 13.63
CA ALA A 71 0.36 -31.72 13.74
C ALA A 71 -0.62 -30.60 13.36
N SER A 72 -1.86 -30.93 13.00
CA SER A 72 -2.85 -29.96 12.49
C SER A 72 -3.56 -29.14 13.56
N SER A 73 -3.34 -29.39 14.86
CA SER A 73 -4.14 -28.77 15.94
C SER A 73 -3.44 -27.65 16.73
N GLU A 74 -2.12 -27.47 16.65
CA GLU A 74 -1.44 -26.55 17.60
C GLU A 74 -1.11 -25.14 17.10
N ASN A 75 -1.24 -24.82 15.82
CA ASN A 75 -0.99 -23.46 15.30
C ASN A 75 -2.13 -22.89 14.44
N GLY A 76 -3.37 -23.21 14.80
CA GLY A 76 -4.55 -22.66 14.14
C GLY A 76 -4.72 -21.18 14.47
N THR A 77 -4.45 -20.30 13.51
CA THR A 77 -4.95 -18.91 13.54
C THR A 77 -6.41 -18.95 14.01
N GLN A 78 -6.73 -18.23 15.10
CA GLN A 78 -8.11 -18.19 15.57
C GLN A 78 -8.99 -17.59 14.47
N PRO A 79 -10.02 -18.27 13.99
CA PRO A 79 -10.86 -17.78 12.89
C PRO A 79 -11.41 -16.37 13.14
N LYS A 80 -11.77 -16.07 14.38
CA LYS A 80 -12.24 -14.74 14.78
C LYS A 80 -11.21 -13.63 14.53
N THR A 81 -9.94 -13.86 14.86
CA THR A 81 -8.84 -12.90 14.64
C THR A 81 -8.60 -12.66 13.14
N LEU A 82 -8.68 -13.72 12.32
CA LEU A 82 -8.54 -13.61 10.86
C LEU A 82 -9.66 -12.77 10.26
N TRP A 83 -10.92 -13.06 10.62
CA TRP A 83 -12.08 -12.30 10.13
C TRP A 83 -12.05 -10.85 10.61
N ALA A 84 -11.76 -10.61 11.89
CA ALA A 84 -11.63 -9.26 12.44
C ALA A 84 -10.53 -8.46 11.70
N GLY A 85 -9.35 -9.04 11.52
CA GLY A 85 -8.24 -8.40 10.80
C GLY A 85 -8.60 -8.10 9.35
N GLY A 86 -9.17 -9.07 8.63
CA GLY A 86 -9.55 -8.90 7.22
C GLY A 86 -10.67 -7.87 7.04
N ILE A 87 -11.69 -7.88 7.89
CA ILE A 87 -12.80 -6.90 7.82
C ILE A 87 -12.30 -5.49 8.17
N LEU A 88 -11.53 -5.32 9.25
CA LEU A 88 -11.00 -4.01 9.63
C LEU A 88 -10.06 -3.45 8.56
N CYS A 89 -9.17 -4.28 8.01
CA CYS A 89 -8.36 -3.89 6.86
C CYS A 89 -9.22 -3.51 5.64
N GLY A 90 -10.27 -4.28 5.36
CA GLY A 90 -11.17 -4.02 4.24
C GLY A 90 -11.94 -2.71 4.38
N ILE A 91 -12.40 -2.37 5.58
CA ILE A 91 -13.05 -1.08 5.88
C ILE A 91 -12.04 0.07 5.71
N ALA A 92 -10.84 -0.05 6.29
CA ALA A 92 -9.80 0.97 6.16
C ALA A 92 -9.39 1.17 4.70
N LEU A 93 -9.23 0.08 3.94
CA LEU A 93 -8.95 0.10 2.52
C LEU A 93 -10.08 0.74 1.71
N PHE A 94 -11.33 0.43 2.01
CA PHE A 94 -12.49 1.04 1.36
C PHE A 94 -12.50 2.56 1.54
N VAL A 95 -12.34 3.05 2.76
CA VAL A 95 -12.31 4.48 3.05
C VAL A 95 -11.13 5.15 2.33
N ALA A 96 -9.92 4.60 2.49
CA ALA A 96 -8.72 5.16 1.88
C ALA A 96 -8.79 5.18 0.34
N SER A 97 -9.11 4.04 -0.27
CA SER A 97 -9.14 3.93 -1.74
C SER A 97 -10.28 4.72 -2.37
N THR A 98 -11.42 4.87 -1.69
CA THR A 98 -12.53 5.68 -2.18
C THR A 98 -12.17 7.17 -2.15
N LEU A 99 -11.62 7.67 -1.05
CA LEU A 99 -11.16 9.04 -0.95
C LEU A 99 -10.06 9.36 -1.97
N GLN A 100 -9.13 8.43 -2.18
CA GLN A 100 -8.10 8.55 -3.21
C GLN A 100 -8.73 8.63 -4.60
N GLN A 101 -9.64 7.72 -4.92
CA GLN A 101 -10.24 7.61 -6.24
C GLN A 101 -11.10 8.83 -6.58
N ILE A 102 -11.85 9.38 -5.61
CA ILE A 102 -12.62 10.62 -5.80
C ILE A 102 -11.66 11.82 -5.94
N GLY A 103 -10.57 11.83 -5.17
CA GLY A 103 -9.59 12.93 -5.18
C GLY A 103 -8.59 12.92 -6.33
N ILE A 104 -8.51 11.86 -7.13
CA ILE A 104 -7.47 11.64 -8.16
C ILE A 104 -7.58 12.60 -9.37
N HIS A 105 -8.61 13.42 -9.44
CA HIS A 105 -8.76 14.45 -10.48
C HIS A 105 -7.69 15.55 -10.43
N THR A 106 -6.80 15.54 -9.42
CA THR A 106 -5.58 16.34 -9.39
C THR A 106 -4.52 15.70 -10.29
N THR A 107 -3.38 16.39 -10.52
CA THR A 107 -2.29 15.76 -11.27
C THR A 107 -1.77 14.51 -10.55
N VAL A 108 -1.41 13.46 -11.31
CA VAL A 108 -0.92 12.17 -10.75
C VAL A 108 0.23 12.39 -9.76
N GLY A 109 1.17 13.29 -10.08
CA GLY A 109 2.29 13.62 -9.21
C GLY A 109 1.83 14.22 -7.87
N LYS A 110 0.88 15.17 -7.91
CA LYS A 110 0.35 15.81 -6.69
C LYS A 110 -0.44 14.82 -5.84
N ALA A 111 -1.29 13.99 -6.45
CA ALA A 111 -2.00 12.93 -5.75
C ALA A 111 -1.03 11.93 -5.10
N GLY A 112 0.02 11.51 -5.82
CA GLY A 112 1.06 10.65 -5.30
C GLY A 112 1.81 11.27 -4.11
N PHE A 113 2.19 12.56 -4.20
CA PHE A 113 2.84 13.27 -3.09
C PHE A 113 1.96 13.31 -1.83
N ILE A 114 0.70 13.75 -1.98
CA ILE A 114 -0.20 13.90 -0.84
C ILE A 114 -0.54 12.54 -0.23
N THR A 115 -0.80 11.52 -1.05
CA THR A 115 -1.00 10.15 -0.56
C THR A 115 0.21 9.67 0.25
N ALA A 116 1.41 9.85 -0.28
CA ALA A 116 2.64 9.39 0.36
C ALA A 116 2.96 10.12 1.69
N LEU A 117 2.22 11.17 2.06
CA LEU A 117 2.33 11.80 3.40
C LEU A 117 1.98 10.83 4.54
N TYR A 118 1.42 9.65 4.24
CA TYR A 118 1.32 8.59 5.26
C TYR A 118 2.68 8.24 5.89
N ILE A 119 3.82 8.53 5.23
CA ILE A 119 5.16 8.37 5.83
C ILE A 119 5.39 9.22 7.09
N VAL A 120 4.71 10.37 7.17
CA VAL A 120 4.69 11.24 8.35
C VAL A 120 3.62 10.78 9.33
N LEU A 121 2.42 10.47 8.82
CA LEU A 121 1.27 10.13 9.63
C LEU A 121 1.45 8.80 10.39
N VAL A 122 2.08 7.80 9.76
CA VAL A 122 2.33 6.49 10.41
C VAL A 122 3.16 6.61 11.69
N PRO A 123 4.35 7.24 11.70
CA PRO A 123 5.12 7.39 12.93
C PRO A 123 4.42 8.31 13.94
N VAL A 124 3.71 9.36 13.50
CA VAL A 124 2.93 10.24 14.39
C VAL A 124 1.82 9.45 15.09
N CYS A 125 1.00 8.72 14.34
CA CYS A 125 -0.02 7.83 14.92
C CYS A 125 0.59 6.73 15.79
N GLY A 126 1.77 6.22 15.40
CA GLY A 126 2.54 5.25 16.19
C GLY A 126 2.90 5.76 17.59
N LEU A 127 3.20 7.06 17.75
CA LEU A 127 3.45 7.67 19.07
C LEU A 127 2.19 7.61 19.97
N PHE A 128 1.02 7.89 19.42
CA PHE A 128 -0.25 7.75 20.17
C PHE A 128 -0.52 6.30 20.59
N LEU A 129 -0.06 5.34 19.80
CA LEU A 129 -0.09 3.91 20.12
C LEU A 129 1.08 3.47 21.02
N ARG A 130 1.80 4.41 21.65
CA ARG A 130 2.97 4.19 22.52
C ARG A 130 4.12 3.42 21.87
N LYS A 131 4.21 3.43 20.52
CA LYS A 131 5.35 2.87 19.80
C LYS A 131 6.52 3.85 19.84
N ARG A 132 7.71 3.39 20.24
CA ARG A 132 8.91 4.22 20.24
C ARG A 132 9.44 4.38 18.83
N VAL A 133 9.57 5.62 18.37
CA VAL A 133 10.16 5.97 17.06
C VAL A 133 11.56 6.53 17.32
N GLN A 134 12.58 5.93 16.71
CA GLN A 134 13.97 6.38 16.86
C GLN A 134 14.18 7.75 16.21
N PRO A 135 15.02 8.65 16.75
CA PRO A 135 15.28 9.97 16.16
C PRO A 135 15.74 9.94 14.71
N LYS A 136 16.56 8.94 14.31
CA LYS A 136 16.99 8.76 12.93
C LYS A 136 15.83 8.55 11.94
N VAL A 137 14.72 7.97 12.41
CA VAL A 137 13.53 7.75 11.58
C VAL A 137 12.85 9.08 11.26
N TRP A 138 12.80 10.00 12.22
CA TRP A 138 12.29 11.36 11.98
C TRP A 138 13.13 12.12 10.96
N LEU A 139 14.46 12.00 11.06
CA LEU A 139 15.36 12.59 10.06
C LEU A 139 15.09 12.00 8.67
N ALA A 140 14.95 10.67 8.57
CA ALA A 140 14.62 10.00 7.31
C ALA A 140 13.26 10.43 6.75
N VAL A 141 12.25 10.61 7.61
CA VAL A 141 10.94 11.13 7.22
C VAL A 141 11.05 12.55 6.65
N LEU A 142 11.80 13.44 7.29
CA LEU A 142 12.02 14.80 6.79
C LEU A 142 12.73 14.79 5.42
N ILE A 143 13.78 13.98 5.26
CA ILE A 143 14.49 13.82 3.97
C ILE A 143 13.51 13.25 2.91
N ALA A 144 12.71 12.26 3.25
CA ALA A 144 11.74 11.67 2.33
C ALA A 144 10.65 12.67 1.90
N VAL A 145 10.12 13.47 2.83
CA VAL A 145 9.13 14.52 2.49
C VAL A 145 9.75 15.56 1.55
N ALA A 146 10.99 15.98 1.80
CA ALA A 146 11.69 16.89 0.90
C ALA A 146 11.91 16.26 -0.49
N GLY A 147 12.30 14.99 -0.53
CA GLY A 147 12.44 14.23 -1.78
C GLY A 147 11.13 14.12 -2.56
N LEU A 148 10.02 13.75 -1.88
CA LEU A 148 8.69 13.70 -2.47
C LEU A 148 8.23 15.06 -3.01
N TYR A 149 8.49 16.13 -2.26
CA TYR A 149 8.17 17.49 -2.71
C TYR A 149 8.91 17.84 -4.01
N LEU A 150 10.20 17.58 -4.08
CA LEU A 150 10.98 17.83 -5.30
C LEU A 150 10.53 16.98 -6.48
N LEU A 151 10.14 15.72 -6.22
CA LEU A 151 9.74 14.76 -7.23
C LEU A 151 8.36 15.06 -7.83
N CYS A 152 7.39 15.38 -7.00
CA CYS A 152 5.98 15.40 -7.38
C CYS A 152 5.42 16.81 -7.63
N MET A 153 6.07 17.86 -7.10
CA MET A 153 5.62 19.25 -7.21
C MET A 153 6.42 20.00 -8.27
N THR A 154 6.24 19.61 -9.54
CA THR A 154 7.02 20.16 -10.66
C THR A 154 6.66 21.60 -11.01
N ASP A 155 5.40 21.99 -10.86
CA ASP A 155 4.86 23.28 -11.36
C ASP A 155 5.02 24.47 -10.42
N GLY A 156 5.62 24.27 -9.23
CA GLY A 156 5.93 25.34 -8.27
C GLY A 156 4.73 26.05 -7.63
N SER A 157 3.51 25.78 -8.07
CA SER A 157 2.27 26.38 -7.55
C SER A 157 1.56 25.45 -6.56
N PHE A 158 1.54 25.83 -5.29
CA PHE A 158 0.81 25.12 -4.23
C PHE A 158 -0.60 25.71 -4.09
N SER A 159 -1.48 25.40 -5.04
CA SER A 159 -2.91 25.72 -4.87
C SER A 159 -3.63 24.50 -4.31
N LEU A 160 -4.21 24.60 -3.12
CA LEU A 160 -5.03 23.53 -2.54
C LEU A 160 -6.40 23.48 -3.24
N GLN A 161 -6.68 22.36 -3.87
CA GLN A 161 -7.98 22.05 -4.45
C GLN A 161 -8.80 21.14 -3.53
N LYS A 162 -10.12 21.06 -3.74
CA LYS A 162 -10.99 20.14 -2.96
C LYS A 162 -10.52 18.69 -3.05
N GLY A 163 -10.02 18.25 -4.21
CA GLY A 163 -9.46 16.93 -4.42
C GLY A 163 -8.25 16.65 -3.52
N ASP A 164 -7.39 17.64 -3.28
CA ASP A 164 -6.20 17.48 -2.43
C ASP A 164 -6.56 17.19 -0.97
N LEU A 165 -7.66 17.77 -0.47
CA LEU A 165 -8.15 17.49 0.87
C LEU A 165 -8.66 16.05 0.99
N LEU A 166 -9.30 15.52 -0.05
CA LEU A 166 -9.74 14.12 -0.09
C LEU A 166 -8.54 13.18 -0.14
N VAL A 167 -7.50 13.52 -0.92
CA VAL A 167 -6.26 12.72 -0.95
C VAL A 167 -5.49 12.82 0.36
N LEU A 168 -5.54 13.93 1.07
CA LEU A 168 -4.96 14.04 2.42
C LEU A 168 -5.72 13.16 3.42
N ALA A 169 -7.05 13.18 3.38
CA ALA A 169 -7.87 12.27 4.19
C ALA A 169 -7.62 10.80 3.82
N CYS A 170 -7.38 10.50 2.54
CA CYS A 170 -6.94 9.18 2.07
C CYS A 170 -5.61 8.78 2.71
N ALA A 171 -4.62 9.68 2.81
CA ALA A 171 -3.34 9.39 3.45
C ALA A 171 -3.52 8.97 4.93
N LEU A 172 -4.48 9.59 5.65
CA LEU A 172 -4.86 9.14 6.98
C LEU A 172 -5.53 7.76 6.96
N GLY A 173 -6.41 7.50 6.00
CA GLY A 173 -7.02 6.19 5.79
C GLY A 173 -5.98 5.09 5.54
N PHE A 174 -5.00 5.32 4.68
CA PHE A 174 -3.89 4.39 4.47
C PHE A 174 -2.99 4.24 5.70
N THR A 175 -2.80 5.30 6.48
CA THR A 175 -2.10 5.22 7.77
C THR A 175 -2.81 4.22 8.70
N ILE A 176 -4.12 4.32 8.84
CA ILE A 176 -4.93 3.39 9.64
C ILE A 176 -4.80 1.98 9.08
N HIS A 177 -4.91 1.79 7.77
CA HIS A 177 -4.76 0.50 7.11
C HIS A 177 -3.39 -0.14 7.39
N ILE A 178 -2.29 0.62 7.27
CA ILE A 178 -0.93 0.16 7.58
C ILE A 178 -0.81 -0.28 9.05
N LEU A 179 -1.40 0.47 9.98
CA LEU A 179 -1.35 0.14 11.41
C LEU A 179 -2.21 -1.08 11.77
N VAL A 180 -3.35 -1.26 11.09
CA VAL A 180 -4.19 -2.46 11.23
C VAL A 180 -3.44 -3.69 10.70
N ILE A 181 -2.78 -3.60 9.55
CA ILE A 181 -1.92 -4.67 9.04
C ILE A 181 -0.80 -4.99 10.02
N ASP A 182 -0.12 -3.99 10.56
CA ASP A 182 0.96 -4.18 11.53
C ASP A 182 0.50 -4.97 12.76
N HIS A 183 -0.73 -4.71 13.22
CA HIS A 183 -1.31 -5.42 14.36
C HIS A 183 -1.69 -6.88 14.02
N PHE A 184 -2.37 -7.11 12.89
CA PHE A 184 -2.96 -8.42 12.59
C PHE A 184 -2.05 -9.35 11.78
N SER A 185 -1.15 -8.83 10.92
CA SER A 185 -0.34 -9.67 10.04
C SER A 185 0.57 -10.69 10.76
N PRO A 186 1.08 -10.44 11.99
CA PRO A 186 1.80 -11.46 12.73
C PRO A 186 0.92 -12.61 13.22
N LEU A 187 -0.38 -12.36 13.44
CA LEU A 187 -1.32 -13.25 14.11
C LEU A 187 -2.06 -14.18 13.12
N VAL A 188 -2.08 -13.83 11.82
CA VAL A 188 -2.94 -14.49 10.84
C VAL A 188 -2.19 -14.85 9.55
N ASP A 189 -2.85 -15.66 8.71
CA ASP A 189 -2.39 -15.93 7.35
C ASP A 189 -2.65 -14.70 6.46
N GLY A 190 -1.57 -14.11 5.93
CA GLY A 190 -1.62 -12.87 5.16
C GLY A 190 -2.43 -12.98 3.87
N ILE A 191 -2.40 -14.12 3.18
CA ILE A 191 -3.14 -14.32 1.92
C ILE A 191 -4.63 -14.40 2.21
N LYS A 192 -5.02 -15.13 3.26
CA LYS A 192 -6.44 -15.21 3.67
C LYS A 192 -6.96 -13.88 4.17
N MET A 193 -6.16 -13.13 4.92
CA MET A 193 -6.50 -11.79 5.39
C MET A 193 -6.68 -10.83 4.21
N SER A 194 -5.80 -10.87 3.20
CA SER A 194 -5.95 -10.10 1.95
C SER A 194 -7.24 -10.43 1.21
N CYS A 195 -7.58 -11.71 1.10
CA CYS A 195 -8.81 -12.15 0.43
C CYS A 195 -10.06 -11.56 1.12
N ILE A 196 -10.12 -11.63 2.46
CA ILE A 196 -11.24 -11.08 3.23
C ILE A 196 -11.31 -9.56 3.09
N GLN A 197 -10.17 -8.84 3.16
CA GLN A 197 -10.16 -7.39 3.00
C GLN A 197 -10.70 -6.96 1.64
N PHE A 198 -10.35 -7.69 0.55
CA PHE A 198 -10.82 -7.33 -0.78
C PHE A 198 -12.31 -7.57 -0.96
N PHE A 199 -12.84 -8.69 -0.49
CA PHE A 199 -14.29 -8.90 -0.52
C PHE A 199 -15.03 -7.88 0.33
N THR A 200 -14.53 -7.55 1.51
CA THR A 200 -15.10 -6.49 2.36
C THR A 200 -15.11 -5.13 1.64
N CYS A 201 -13.97 -4.73 1.08
CA CYS A 201 -13.85 -3.47 0.33
C CYS A 201 -14.76 -3.47 -0.91
N SER A 202 -14.81 -4.60 -1.65
CA SER A 202 -15.66 -4.74 -2.83
C SER A 202 -17.15 -4.63 -2.48
N ILE A 203 -17.62 -5.30 -1.42
CA ILE A 203 -19.01 -5.24 -0.98
C ILE A 203 -19.40 -3.81 -0.57
N LEU A 204 -18.57 -3.14 0.22
CA LEU A 204 -18.83 -1.75 0.62
C LEU A 204 -18.85 -0.81 -0.58
N SER A 205 -17.90 -0.98 -1.52
CA SER A 205 -17.88 -0.21 -2.76
C SER A 205 -19.10 -0.50 -3.64
N ALA A 206 -19.55 -1.76 -3.73
CA ALA A 206 -20.71 -2.14 -4.51
C ALA A 206 -22.01 -1.56 -3.92
N VAL A 207 -22.14 -1.49 -2.60
CA VAL A 207 -23.26 -0.81 -1.94
C VAL A 207 -23.28 0.68 -2.29
N CYS A 208 -22.13 1.36 -2.19
CA CYS A 208 -22.04 2.77 -2.57
C CYS A 208 -22.28 2.98 -4.07
N MET A 209 -21.75 2.09 -4.92
CA MET A 209 -22.03 2.09 -6.36
C MET A 209 -23.53 2.05 -6.65
N ALA A 210 -24.26 1.14 -6.01
CA ALA A 210 -25.70 1.01 -6.21
C ALA A 210 -26.50 2.23 -5.71
N LEU A 211 -25.98 2.96 -4.72
CA LEU A 211 -26.65 4.14 -4.14
C LEU A 211 -26.31 5.44 -4.87
N PHE A 212 -25.10 5.58 -5.42
CA PHE A 212 -24.58 6.87 -5.89
C PHE A 212 -24.16 6.89 -7.36
N GLU A 213 -24.08 5.76 -8.05
CA GLU A 213 -23.62 5.69 -9.43
C GLU A 213 -24.64 4.96 -10.32
N THR A 214 -24.74 5.40 -11.56
CA THR A 214 -25.46 4.68 -12.62
C THR A 214 -24.47 3.87 -13.43
N VAL A 215 -24.51 2.54 -13.27
CA VAL A 215 -23.56 1.65 -13.94
C VAL A 215 -23.97 1.43 -15.41
N ASN A 216 -23.08 1.76 -16.33
CA ASN A 216 -23.21 1.39 -17.74
C ASN A 216 -22.26 0.24 -18.07
N VAL A 217 -22.81 -0.90 -18.48
CA VAL A 217 -22.04 -2.11 -18.81
C VAL A 217 -21.04 -1.86 -19.95
N SER A 218 -21.41 -1.04 -20.95
CA SER A 218 -20.51 -0.68 -22.04
C SER A 218 -19.27 0.06 -21.53
N ASN A 219 -19.46 1.03 -20.63
CA ASN A 219 -18.36 1.77 -20.01
C ASN A 219 -17.45 0.87 -19.17
N LEU A 220 -18.06 -0.06 -18.42
CA LEU A 220 -17.32 -1.05 -17.64
C LEU A 220 -16.44 -1.95 -18.54
N LEU A 221 -16.99 -2.34 -19.71
CA LEU A 221 -16.23 -3.09 -20.70
C LEU A 221 -15.09 -2.27 -21.32
N HIS A 222 -15.25 -0.96 -21.53
CA HIS A 222 -14.13 -0.11 -22.01
C HIS A 222 -13.03 0.06 -20.94
N ALA A 223 -13.39 0.02 -19.66
CA ALA A 223 -12.45 0.09 -18.54
C ALA A 223 -11.75 -1.24 -18.20
N TRP A 224 -11.92 -2.31 -19.01
CA TRP A 224 -11.45 -3.66 -18.65
C TRP A 224 -9.94 -3.74 -18.38
N ILE A 225 -9.09 -3.07 -19.19
CA ILE A 225 -7.63 -3.09 -19.02
C ILE A 225 -7.22 -2.45 -17.70
N PRO A 226 -7.60 -1.19 -17.38
CA PRO A 226 -7.29 -0.58 -16.10
C PRO A 226 -7.88 -1.36 -14.90
N ILE A 227 -9.07 -1.93 -15.03
CA ILE A 227 -9.69 -2.74 -13.98
C ILE A 227 -8.92 -4.06 -13.75
N LEU A 228 -8.53 -4.78 -14.81
CA LEU A 228 -7.71 -6.00 -14.68
C LEU A 228 -6.36 -5.69 -14.05
N TYR A 229 -5.68 -4.64 -14.52
CA TYR A 229 -4.40 -4.24 -13.95
C TYR A 229 -4.53 -3.90 -12.46
N ALA A 230 -5.47 -3.01 -12.13
CA ALA A 230 -5.72 -2.60 -10.74
C ALA A 230 -6.22 -3.75 -9.86
N GLY A 231 -7.02 -4.67 -10.41
CA GLY A 231 -7.57 -5.80 -9.67
C GLY A 231 -6.56 -6.91 -9.43
N ILE A 232 -5.86 -7.36 -10.45
CA ILE A 232 -4.94 -8.50 -10.34
C ILE A 232 -3.61 -8.05 -9.77
N LEU A 233 -2.94 -7.08 -10.39
CA LEU A 233 -1.60 -6.68 -9.97
C LEU A 233 -1.62 -5.75 -8.75
N SER A 234 -2.38 -4.66 -8.79
CA SER A 234 -2.36 -3.70 -7.69
C SER A 234 -3.08 -4.22 -6.45
N SER A 235 -4.32 -4.73 -6.60
CA SER A 235 -5.04 -5.33 -5.46
C SER A 235 -4.51 -6.73 -5.17
N GLY A 236 -4.72 -7.72 -6.02
CA GLY A 236 -4.38 -9.11 -5.76
C GLY A 236 -2.95 -9.33 -5.33
N VAL A 237 -1.98 -8.84 -6.09
CA VAL A 237 -0.55 -9.02 -5.78
C VAL A 237 -0.05 -7.93 -4.82
N GLY A 238 -0.20 -6.65 -5.14
CA GLY A 238 0.41 -5.53 -4.41
C GLY A 238 0.03 -5.49 -2.93
N TYR A 239 -1.26 -5.43 -2.59
CA TYR A 239 -1.70 -5.42 -1.17
C TYR A 239 -1.41 -6.73 -0.44
N THR A 240 -1.42 -7.87 -1.14
CA THR A 240 -1.03 -9.15 -0.52
C THR A 240 0.45 -9.14 -0.17
N LEU A 241 1.32 -8.66 -1.06
CA LEU A 241 2.73 -8.47 -0.79
C LEU A 241 2.96 -7.46 0.33
N GLN A 242 2.14 -6.40 0.43
CA GLN A 242 2.16 -5.47 1.57
C GLN A 242 1.91 -6.20 2.88
N ILE A 243 0.84 -6.95 3.01
CA ILE A 243 0.50 -7.67 4.25
C ILE A 243 1.61 -8.65 4.64
N ILE A 244 2.14 -9.40 3.68
CA ILE A 244 3.24 -10.34 3.91
C ILE A 244 4.53 -9.57 4.23
N GLY A 245 4.83 -8.51 3.50
CA GLY A 245 6.04 -7.71 3.64
C GLY A 245 6.09 -6.89 4.93
N GLN A 246 4.94 -6.44 5.44
CA GLN A 246 4.86 -5.73 6.72
C GLN A 246 5.05 -6.65 7.93
N LYS A 247 4.85 -7.96 7.77
CA LYS A 247 4.92 -8.91 8.88
C LYS A 247 6.30 -8.88 9.56
N GLY A 248 6.34 -8.36 10.79
CA GLY A 248 7.57 -8.25 11.59
C GLY A 248 8.50 -7.09 11.23
N LEU A 249 8.06 -6.16 10.34
CA LEU A 249 8.72 -4.88 10.12
C LEU A 249 8.06 -3.77 10.95
N ASN A 250 8.85 -2.75 11.27
CA ASN A 250 8.29 -1.53 11.85
C ASN A 250 7.41 -0.82 10.82
N PRO A 251 6.17 -0.40 11.15
CA PRO A 251 5.23 0.22 10.21
C PRO A 251 5.78 1.50 9.57
N THR A 252 6.59 2.28 10.30
CA THR A 252 7.24 3.47 9.73
C THR A 252 8.27 3.10 8.65
N MET A 253 9.03 2.01 8.86
CA MET A 253 9.94 1.51 7.83
C MET A 253 9.18 0.99 6.61
N ALA A 254 8.07 0.30 6.84
CA ALA A 254 7.21 -0.17 5.77
C ALA A 254 6.62 0.99 4.96
N SER A 255 6.12 2.04 5.61
CA SER A 255 5.57 3.22 4.94
C SER A 255 6.64 3.96 4.10
N LEU A 256 7.87 4.09 4.61
CA LEU A 256 8.99 4.67 3.85
C LEU A 256 9.34 3.85 2.60
N LEU A 257 9.35 2.51 2.70
CA LEU A 257 9.61 1.66 1.54
C LEU A 257 8.51 1.77 0.49
N MET A 258 7.25 1.79 0.93
CA MET A 258 6.09 1.89 0.05
C MET A 258 5.98 3.26 -0.63
N SER A 259 6.44 4.35 0.02
CA SER A 259 6.40 5.69 -0.57
C SER A 259 7.25 5.84 -1.85
N LEU A 260 8.14 4.87 -2.15
CA LEU A 260 8.81 4.77 -3.45
C LEU A 260 7.83 4.54 -4.62
N GLU A 261 6.57 4.27 -4.35
CA GLU A 261 5.53 4.26 -5.39
C GLU A 261 5.50 5.56 -6.21
N SER A 262 5.91 6.69 -5.62
CA SER A 262 6.04 7.97 -6.32
C SER A 262 7.33 8.09 -7.16
N VAL A 263 8.36 7.31 -6.86
CA VAL A 263 9.64 7.30 -7.58
C VAL A 263 9.60 6.41 -8.80
N PHE A 264 8.95 5.24 -8.69
CA PHE A 264 8.93 4.25 -9.76
C PHE A 264 8.34 4.75 -11.08
N PRO A 265 7.25 5.55 -11.13
CA PRO A 265 6.73 6.11 -12.38
C PRO A 265 7.73 7.01 -13.09
N VAL A 266 8.47 7.81 -12.32
CA VAL A 266 9.48 8.74 -12.85
C VAL A 266 10.66 7.96 -13.44
N LEU A 267 11.15 6.94 -12.74
CA LEU A 267 12.21 6.08 -13.25
C LEU A 267 11.75 5.27 -14.48
N ALA A 268 10.52 4.79 -14.48
CA ALA A 268 9.96 4.08 -15.63
C ALA A 268 9.82 5.01 -16.86
N GLY A 269 9.38 6.26 -16.67
CA GLY A 269 9.33 7.28 -17.71
C GLY A 269 10.70 7.55 -18.30
N TRP A 270 11.73 7.64 -17.46
CA TRP A 270 13.12 7.84 -17.91
C TRP A 270 13.65 6.64 -18.70
N ILE A 271 13.49 5.41 -18.17
CA ILE A 271 14.09 4.19 -18.76
C ILE A 271 13.35 3.74 -20.02
N PHE A 272 12.01 3.69 -19.97
CA PHE A 272 11.20 3.09 -21.03
C PHE A 272 10.68 4.09 -22.05
N LEU A 273 10.41 5.33 -21.64
CA LEU A 273 9.87 6.38 -22.51
C LEU A 273 10.91 7.40 -22.92
N HIS A 274 12.19 7.21 -22.48
CA HIS A 274 13.30 8.12 -22.76
C HIS A 274 13.03 9.57 -22.37
N GLN A 275 12.17 9.80 -21.37
CA GLN A 275 11.86 11.12 -20.84
C GLN A 275 13.08 11.66 -20.10
N ALA A 276 13.49 12.91 -20.38
CA ALA A 276 14.59 13.52 -19.67
C ALA A 276 14.19 13.82 -18.21
N LEU A 277 14.96 13.30 -17.26
CA LEU A 277 14.79 13.67 -15.84
C LEU A 277 15.30 15.10 -15.64
N SER A 278 14.46 15.94 -15.05
CA SER A 278 14.91 17.24 -14.56
C SER A 278 15.86 17.06 -13.38
N GLY A 279 16.77 18.02 -13.16
CA GLY A 279 17.67 18.01 -12.00
C GLY A 279 16.90 17.98 -10.67
N ARG A 280 15.68 18.54 -10.64
CA ARG A 280 14.76 18.52 -9.50
C ARG A 280 14.23 17.11 -9.21
N GLU A 281 13.75 16.39 -10.21
CA GLU A 281 13.26 15.01 -10.10
C GLU A 281 14.37 14.05 -9.69
N LEU A 282 15.57 14.20 -10.29
CA LEU A 282 16.75 13.41 -9.92
C LEU A 282 17.13 13.64 -8.46
N SER A 283 17.15 14.89 -7.99
CA SER A 283 17.42 15.22 -6.59
C SER A 283 16.36 14.64 -5.66
N GLY A 284 15.08 14.67 -6.05
CA GLY A 284 13.98 14.04 -5.32
C GLY A 284 14.17 12.53 -5.17
N CYS A 285 14.51 11.83 -6.26
CA CYS A 285 14.82 10.40 -6.22
C CYS A 285 15.99 10.09 -5.27
N ILE A 286 17.09 10.85 -5.36
CA ILE A 286 18.27 10.66 -4.51
C ILE A 286 17.91 10.82 -3.03
N LEU A 287 17.13 11.85 -2.66
CA LEU A 287 16.69 12.06 -1.29
C LEU A 287 15.79 10.92 -0.79
N MET A 288 14.87 10.43 -1.61
CA MET A 288 14.02 9.29 -1.26
C MET A 288 14.85 8.03 -0.97
N PHE A 289 15.81 7.70 -1.83
CA PHE A 289 16.70 6.56 -1.60
C PHE A 289 17.60 6.77 -0.38
N ALA A 290 18.13 7.98 -0.16
CA ALA A 290 18.93 8.29 1.02
C ALA A 290 18.13 8.10 2.33
N ALA A 291 16.87 8.53 2.36
CA ALA A 291 16.00 8.33 3.50
C ALA A 291 15.79 6.84 3.83
N ILE A 292 15.60 6.00 2.81
CA ILE A 292 15.42 4.56 2.97
C ILE A 292 16.70 3.91 3.49
N VAL A 293 17.85 4.24 2.92
CA VAL A 293 19.15 3.74 3.38
C VAL A 293 19.36 4.13 4.84
N LEU A 294 19.11 5.39 5.20
CA LEU A 294 19.25 5.88 6.58
C LEU A 294 18.44 5.06 7.59
N VAL A 295 17.20 4.70 7.27
CA VAL A 295 16.35 3.90 8.17
C VAL A 295 16.83 2.45 8.27
N GLN A 296 17.43 1.91 7.20
CA GLN A 296 17.89 0.53 7.18
C GLN A 296 19.24 0.34 7.89
N LEU A 297 20.05 1.39 8.01
CA LEU A 297 21.31 1.31 8.76
C LEU A 297 21.05 0.86 10.22
N PRO A 298 21.90 -0.01 10.79
CA PRO A 298 21.80 -0.38 12.20
C PRO A 298 21.86 0.90 13.05
N GLY A 299 20.93 1.04 13.99
CA GLY A 299 20.94 2.16 14.92
C GLY A 299 22.22 2.11 15.76
N PHE A 300 22.81 3.27 16.07
CA PHE A 300 23.79 3.38 17.12
C PHE A 300 23.13 3.02 18.47
N SER A 301 22.92 1.73 18.71
CA SER A 301 22.61 1.25 20.05
C SER A 301 23.89 1.45 20.85
N LYS A 302 23.89 2.36 21.82
CA LYS A 302 24.88 2.31 22.87
C LYS A 302 24.74 0.93 23.51
N THR A 303 25.68 0.07 23.23
CA THR A 303 25.92 -1.14 24.00
C THR A 303 26.24 -0.66 25.43
N ASN A 304 25.25 -0.62 26.31
CA ASN A 304 25.55 -0.57 27.72
C ASN A 304 26.22 -1.92 28.01
N ALA A 305 27.54 -1.94 27.90
CA ALA A 305 28.35 -2.92 28.58
C ALA A 305 28.05 -2.72 30.06
N VAL A 306 27.25 -3.60 30.62
CA VAL A 306 27.14 -3.79 32.06
C VAL A 306 28.43 -4.48 32.46
N SER A 307 29.33 -3.70 33.07
CA SER A 307 30.45 -4.20 33.85
C SER A 307 29.96 -4.81 35.14
#